data_4d937b2ef745aeca827c0fa6766ed88f
#
_entry.id   4d937b2ef745aeca827c0fa6766ed88f
#
_cell.length_a   1.000
_cell.length_b   1.000
_cell.length_c   1.000
_cell.angle_alpha   90.00
_cell.angle_beta   90.00
_cell.angle_gamma   90.00
#
_symmetry.space_group_name_H-M   'P 1'
#
loop_
_entity.id
_entity.type
_entity.pdbx_description
1 polymer ?
#
loop_
_entity_poly.entity_id
_entity_poly.type
_entity_poly.pdbx_seq_one_letter_code
_entity_poly.pdbx_strand_id
1 'polypeptide(L)'
;MQIFTSDVNEQKFIYSDNSEFSAKTTILTQNEIYKLENPDFYSQAIQNSCTVFIFPIKVTDVLTNEDEVYNEEYLSQLRKIFKVAQDFEIKFFFLPQIDEAILQNPDLTIKSMKHTARRLKKFENINGFVIPQDESFKNEKVRLEFISELSEKHEHYKFVN
;
A
#
# COMPACT_ATOMS: atom_id res chain seq x y z
N MET A 1 -6.36 -9.28 -25.50
CA MET A 1 -5.08 -8.56 -25.36
C MET A 1 -4.52 -8.78 -23.95
N GLN A 2 -3.24 -9.08 -23.84
CA GLN A 2 -2.58 -9.26 -22.55
C GLN A 2 -2.18 -7.92 -21.98
N ILE A 3 -2.72 -7.56 -20.82
CA ILE A 3 -2.39 -6.29 -20.14
C ILE A 3 -1.59 -6.51 -18.85
N PHE A 4 -1.68 -7.70 -18.27
CA PHE A 4 -0.85 -8.06 -17.11
C PHE A 4 0.43 -8.71 -17.61
N THR A 5 1.53 -7.99 -17.52
CA THR A 5 2.85 -8.46 -17.98
C THR A 5 3.89 -8.43 -16.86
N SER A 6 3.45 -8.14 -15.65
CA SER A 6 4.33 -8.02 -14.49
C SER A 6 4.81 -9.39 -14.01
N ASP A 7 5.98 -9.43 -13.42
CA ASP A 7 6.52 -10.64 -12.82
C ASP A 7 5.73 -11.03 -11.57
N VAL A 8 5.48 -12.34 -11.43
CA VAL A 8 4.87 -12.92 -10.25
C VAL A 8 5.91 -13.79 -9.56
N ASN A 9 6.25 -13.46 -8.33
CA ASN A 9 7.27 -14.18 -7.57
C ASN A 9 6.71 -14.65 -6.23
N GLU A 10 7.16 -15.83 -5.79
CA GLU A 10 6.89 -16.28 -4.43
C GLU A 10 7.59 -15.34 -3.48
N GLN A 11 6.83 -14.70 -2.59
CA GLN A 11 7.35 -13.75 -1.63
C GLN A 11 7.01 -14.20 -0.23
N LYS A 12 8.02 -14.24 0.66
CA LYS A 12 7.83 -14.47 2.07
C LYS A 12 7.67 -13.14 2.77
N PHE A 13 6.58 -13.01 3.52
CA PHE A 13 6.30 -11.82 4.31
C PHE A 13 6.48 -12.13 5.79
N ILE A 14 7.15 -11.23 6.49
CA ILE A 14 7.33 -11.29 7.94
C ILE A 14 6.54 -10.13 8.54
N TYR A 15 5.50 -10.45 9.29
CA TYR A 15 4.69 -9.43 9.96
C TYR A 15 5.41 -8.85 11.17
N SER A 16 4.95 -7.69 11.62
CA SER A 16 5.51 -7.00 12.79
C SER A 16 5.43 -7.83 14.09
N ASP A 17 4.53 -8.82 14.16
CA ASP A 17 4.41 -9.76 15.27
C ASP A 17 5.30 -11.00 15.11
N ASN A 18 6.18 -11.00 14.10
CA ASN A 18 7.08 -12.10 13.74
C ASN A 18 6.38 -13.32 13.11
N SER A 19 5.09 -13.29 12.89
CA SER A 19 4.43 -14.32 12.10
C SER A 19 4.80 -14.18 10.63
N GLU A 20 4.68 -15.27 9.88
CA GLU A 20 5.10 -15.32 8.49
C GLU A 20 3.99 -15.85 7.60
N PHE A 21 3.97 -15.38 6.34
CA PHE A 21 3.21 -16.04 5.31
C PHE A 21 3.92 -15.87 3.96
N SER A 22 3.63 -16.78 3.04
CA SER A 22 4.18 -16.71 1.68
C SER A 22 3.05 -16.62 0.68
N ALA A 23 3.24 -15.82 -0.36
CA ALA A 23 2.25 -15.66 -1.41
C ALA A 23 2.93 -15.29 -2.72
N LYS A 24 2.29 -15.68 -3.82
CA LYS A 24 2.70 -15.24 -5.15
C LYS A 24 2.30 -13.79 -5.33
N THR A 25 3.31 -12.95 -5.52
CA THR A 25 3.20 -11.50 -5.37
C THR A 25 3.73 -10.80 -6.60
N THR A 26 3.08 -9.70 -6.96
CA THR A 26 3.57 -8.73 -7.91
C THR A 26 3.81 -7.41 -7.21
N ILE A 27 5.00 -6.84 -7.39
CA ILE A 27 5.31 -5.48 -6.94
C ILE A 27 4.97 -4.56 -8.10
N LEU A 28 3.92 -3.76 -7.93
CA LEU A 28 3.47 -2.84 -8.97
C LEU A 28 4.41 -1.64 -9.10
N THR A 29 4.57 -1.15 -10.31
CA THR A 29 5.26 0.11 -10.56
C THR A 29 4.25 1.24 -10.64
N GLN A 30 4.71 2.48 -10.53
CA GLN A 30 3.84 3.65 -10.69
C GLN A 30 3.14 3.66 -12.06
N ASN A 31 3.83 3.15 -13.09
CA ASN A 31 3.26 3.11 -14.45
C ASN A 31 2.14 2.08 -14.61
N GLU A 32 2.01 1.13 -13.69
CA GLU A 32 0.99 0.09 -13.75
C GLU A 32 -0.29 0.46 -13.01
N ILE A 33 -0.24 1.49 -12.17
CA ILE A 33 -1.38 1.86 -11.32
C ILE A 33 -2.65 2.15 -12.12
N TYR A 34 -2.54 2.80 -13.28
CA TYR A 34 -3.69 3.10 -14.11
C TYR A 34 -4.39 1.84 -14.66
N LYS A 35 -3.66 0.72 -14.75
CA LYS A 35 -4.23 -0.56 -15.24
C LYS A 35 -5.19 -1.18 -14.22
N LEU A 36 -5.11 -0.75 -12.96
CA LEU A 36 -5.91 -1.31 -11.87
C LEU A 36 -7.40 -0.92 -11.92
N GLU A 37 -7.79 -0.02 -12.81
CA GLU A 37 -9.19 0.24 -13.08
C GLU A 37 -9.80 -0.73 -14.10
N ASN A 38 -8.97 -1.57 -14.73
CA ASN A 38 -9.41 -2.56 -15.71
C ASN A 38 -9.56 -3.94 -15.06
N PRO A 39 -10.79 -4.50 -15.02
CA PRO A 39 -11.01 -5.84 -14.45
C PRO A 39 -10.14 -6.94 -15.07
N ASP A 40 -9.79 -6.82 -16.35
CA ASP A 40 -8.97 -7.81 -17.06
C ASP A 40 -7.56 -7.91 -16.47
N PHE A 41 -7.04 -6.82 -15.91
CA PHE A 41 -5.75 -6.83 -15.24
C PHE A 41 -5.74 -7.82 -14.07
N TYR A 42 -6.78 -7.78 -13.25
CA TYR A 42 -6.93 -8.68 -12.11
C TYR A 42 -7.12 -10.14 -12.56
N SER A 43 -8.00 -10.33 -13.55
CA SER A 43 -8.26 -11.68 -14.07
C SER A 43 -6.99 -12.33 -14.63
N GLN A 44 -6.17 -11.57 -15.35
CA GLN A 44 -4.92 -12.06 -15.89
C GLN A 44 -3.87 -12.31 -14.80
N ALA A 45 -3.83 -11.48 -13.78
CA ALA A 45 -2.94 -11.69 -12.63
C ALA A 45 -3.30 -13.00 -11.92
N ILE A 46 -4.58 -13.25 -11.69
CA ILE A 46 -5.07 -14.47 -11.05
C ILE A 46 -4.74 -15.69 -11.92
N GLN A 47 -4.87 -15.60 -13.24
CA GLN A 47 -4.46 -16.67 -14.16
C GLN A 47 -2.98 -16.99 -14.04
N ASN A 48 -2.16 -16.02 -13.64
CA ASN A 48 -0.73 -16.20 -13.35
C ASN A 48 -0.46 -16.57 -11.89
N SER A 49 -1.51 -16.97 -11.16
CA SER A 49 -1.44 -17.39 -9.76
C SER A 49 -1.07 -16.29 -8.77
N CYS A 50 -1.14 -15.02 -9.17
CA CYS A 50 -0.88 -13.89 -8.30
C CYS A 50 -2.03 -13.71 -7.30
N THR A 51 -1.70 -13.56 -6.02
CA THR A 51 -2.69 -13.37 -4.96
C THR A 51 -2.44 -12.10 -4.14
N VAL A 52 -1.29 -11.47 -4.30
CA VAL A 52 -0.90 -10.27 -3.56
C VAL A 52 -0.30 -9.25 -4.50
N PHE A 53 -0.75 -8.00 -4.38
CA PHE A 53 -0.13 -6.85 -5.00
C PHE A 53 0.52 -5.96 -3.94
N ILE A 54 1.77 -5.58 -4.18
CA ILE A 54 2.41 -4.51 -3.43
C ILE A 54 2.17 -3.21 -4.22
N PHE A 55 1.45 -2.29 -3.61
CA PHE A 55 0.98 -1.06 -4.25
C PHE A 55 1.80 0.13 -3.77
N PRO A 56 2.64 0.74 -4.63
CA PRO A 56 3.45 1.89 -4.23
C PRO A 56 2.60 3.14 -4.12
N ILE A 57 2.71 3.82 -2.97
CA ILE A 57 2.06 5.12 -2.75
C ILE A 57 3.15 6.14 -2.43
N LYS A 58 3.28 7.16 -3.26
CA LYS A 58 4.16 8.28 -2.95
C LYS A 58 3.52 9.15 -1.88
N VAL A 59 4.24 9.43 -0.82
CA VAL A 59 3.75 10.32 0.25
C VAL A 59 3.41 11.69 -0.32
N THR A 60 4.21 12.20 -1.25
CA THR A 60 3.99 13.50 -1.89
C THR A 60 2.79 13.53 -2.84
N ASP A 61 2.28 12.38 -3.28
CA ASP A 61 1.03 12.32 -4.04
C ASP A 61 -0.20 12.42 -3.12
N VAL A 62 -0.05 12.06 -1.85
CA VAL A 62 -1.12 12.11 -0.84
C VAL A 62 -1.14 13.46 -0.13
N LEU A 63 0.03 13.93 0.28
CA LEU A 63 0.21 15.16 1.05
C LEU A 63 0.86 16.20 0.17
N THR A 64 0.10 17.23 -0.22
CA THR A 64 0.55 18.21 -1.22
C THR A 64 1.48 19.28 -0.65
N ASN A 65 1.49 19.49 0.68
CA ASN A 65 2.38 20.44 1.34
C ASN A 65 2.50 20.14 2.84
N GLU A 66 3.38 20.90 3.52
CA GLU A 66 3.63 20.74 4.96
C GLU A 66 2.45 21.16 5.84
N ASP A 67 1.49 21.89 5.30
CA ASP A 67 0.30 22.35 6.04
C ASP A 67 -0.79 21.30 6.13
N GLU A 68 -0.45 20.04 5.85
CA GLU A 68 -1.38 18.89 5.92
C GLU A 68 -2.57 19.00 4.96
N VAL A 69 -2.34 19.59 3.80
CA VAL A 69 -3.34 19.62 2.74
C VAL A 69 -3.23 18.32 1.93
N TYR A 70 -4.26 17.48 2.05
CA TYR A 70 -4.29 16.19 1.38
C TYR A 70 -4.86 16.30 -0.03
N ASN A 71 -4.32 15.49 -0.93
CA ASN A 71 -4.79 15.45 -2.32
C ASN A 71 -6.01 14.52 -2.42
N GLU A 72 -7.18 15.11 -2.22
CA GLU A 72 -8.44 14.35 -2.25
C GLU A 72 -8.79 13.82 -3.63
N GLU A 73 -8.30 14.45 -4.69
CA GLU A 73 -8.48 13.95 -6.06
C GLU A 73 -7.73 12.63 -6.26
N TYR A 74 -6.49 12.57 -5.81
CA TYR A 74 -5.69 11.33 -5.84
C TYR A 74 -6.35 10.22 -5.03
N LEU A 75 -6.81 10.54 -3.82
CA LEU A 75 -7.49 9.56 -2.95
C LEU A 75 -8.81 9.10 -3.56
N SER A 76 -9.52 9.98 -4.26
CA SER A 76 -10.73 9.62 -5.00
C SER A 76 -10.42 8.62 -6.12
N GLN A 77 -9.30 8.81 -6.81
CA GLN A 77 -8.84 7.87 -7.83
C GLN A 77 -8.52 6.51 -7.22
N LEU A 78 -7.87 6.48 -6.05
CA LEU A 78 -7.62 5.23 -5.34
C LEU A 78 -8.93 4.52 -4.99
N ARG A 79 -9.95 5.25 -4.56
CA ARG A 79 -11.26 4.65 -4.27
C ARG A 79 -11.87 3.99 -5.51
N LYS A 80 -11.69 4.58 -6.69
CA LYS A 80 -12.17 3.98 -7.95
C LYS A 80 -11.44 2.66 -8.24
N ILE A 81 -10.13 2.64 -8.02
CA ILE A 81 -9.31 1.44 -8.19
C ILE A 81 -9.80 0.33 -7.26
N PHE A 82 -9.97 0.61 -5.99
CA PHE A 82 -10.35 -0.41 -5.01
C PHE A 82 -11.81 -0.84 -5.13
N LYS A 83 -12.66 0.00 -5.69
CA LYS A 83 -14.03 -0.39 -6.03
C LYS A 83 -14.05 -1.49 -7.09
N VAL A 84 -13.14 -1.44 -8.05
CA VAL A 84 -12.97 -2.52 -9.03
C VAL A 84 -12.30 -3.73 -8.37
N ALA A 85 -11.24 -3.50 -7.60
CA ALA A 85 -10.43 -4.54 -6.99
C ALA A 85 -11.22 -5.42 -6.01
N GLN A 86 -12.25 -4.88 -5.36
CA GLN A 86 -13.02 -5.63 -4.35
C GLN A 86 -13.76 -6.85 -4.92
N ASP A 87 -13.93 -6.91 -6.25
CA ASP A 87 -14.58 -8.04 -6.91
C ASP A 87 -13.62 -9.22 -7.14
N PHE A 88 -12.36 -9.07 -6.78
CA PHE A 88 -11.31 -10.07 -7.01
C PHE A 88 -10.62 -10.46 -5.70
N GLU A 89 -10.15 -11.71 -5.65
CA GLU A 89 -9.44 -12.23 -4.48
C GLU A 89 -7.95 -11.90 -4.52
N ILE A 90 -7.63 -10.61 -4.63
CA ILE A 90 -6.27 -10.11 -4.55
C ILE A 90 -6.16 -9.22 -3.31
N LYS A 91 -5.14 -9.47 -2.51
CA LYS A 91 -4.84 -8.67 -1.32
C LYS A 91 -3.79 -7.62 -1.66
N PHE A 92 -3.93 -6.47 -1.07
CA PHE A 92 -3.02 -5.34 -1.28
C PHE A 92 -2.27 -4.99 -0.01
N PHE A 93 -0.98 -4.73 -0.16
CA PHE A 93 -0.18 -4.03 0.83
C PHE A 93 0.33 -2.74 0.21
N PHE A 94 0.13 -1.64 0.89
CA PHE A 94 0.69 -0.36 0.45
C PHE A 94 2.15 -0.25 0.83
N LEU A 95 2.96 0.19 -0.11
CA LEU A 95 4.37 0.48 0.10
C LEU A 95 4.56 2.00 0.03
N PRO A 96 4.70 2.67 1.19
CA PRO A 96 4.96 4.11 1.16
C PRO A 96 6.29 4.41 0.50
N GLN A 97 6.28 5.30 -0.49
CA GLN A 97 7.48 5.79 -1.15
C GLN A 97 7.78 7.19 -0.67
N ILE A 98 8.97 7.35 -0.10
CA ILE A 98 9.40 8.57 0.57
C ILE A 98 10.51 9.20 -0.30
N ASP A 99 10.30 10.43 -0.76
CA ASP A 99 11.34 11.14 -1.49
C ASP A 99 12.27 11.92 -0.54
N GLU A 100 13.36 12.46 -1.10
CA GLU A 100 14.37 13.16 -0.31
C GLU A 100 13.82 14.34 0.48
N ALA A 101 12.79 15.01 -0.05
CA ALA A 101 12.21 16.20 0.59
C ALA A 101 11.60 15.88 1.95
N ILE A 102 11.19 14.64 2.20
CA ILE A 102 10.48 14.25 3.42
C ILE A 102 11.21 13.17 4.23
N LEU A 103 12.39 12.74 3.80
CA LEU A 103 13.17 11.70 4.49
C LEU A 103 13.44 12.01 5.96
N GLN A 104 13.62 13.27 6.30
CA GLN A 104 13.93 13.72 7.66
C GLN A 104 12.70 13.92 8.53
N ASN A 105 11.51 13.71 7.98
CA ASN A 105 10.27 13.94 8.71
C ASN A 105 9.32 12.73 8.58
N PRO A 106 9.53 11.68 9.38
CA PRO A 106 8.68 10.49 9.33
C PRO A 106 7.23 10.78 9.73
N ASP A 107 6.95 11.86 10.46
CA ASP A 107 5.58 12.24 10.83
C ASP A 107 4.73 12.51 9.59
N LEU A 108 5.30 13.08 8.54
CA LEU A 108 4.57 13.33 7.30
C LEU A 108 4.14 12.01 6.63
N THR A 109 5.01 11.02 6.64
CA THR A 109 4.68 9.68 6.14
C THR A 109 3.57 9.05 6.95
N ILE A 110 3.67 9.10 8.27
CA ILE A 110 2.65 8.53 9.17
C ILE A 110 1.31 9.21 8.96
N LYS A 111 1.27 10.53 8.93
CA LYS A 111 0.04 11.31 8.72
C LYS A 111 -0.62 11.00 7.37
N SER A 112 0.17 10.98 6.30
CA SER A 112 -0.37 10.71 4.96
C SER A 112 -0.89 9.29 4.84
N MET A 113 -0.22 8.30 5.40
CA MET A 113 -0.69 6.92 5.36
C MET A 113 -1.91 6.72 6.26
N LYS A 114 -1.95 7.38 7.42
CA LYS A 114 -3.12 7.35 8.30
C LYS A 114 -4.35 7.95 7.61
N HIS A 115 -4.17 9.05 6.89
CA HIS A 115 -5.26 9.67 6.13
C HIS A 115 -5.72 8.76 4.98
N THR A 116 -4.78 8.15 4.27
CA THR A 116 -5.08 7.18 3.21
C THR A 116 -5.89 6.01 3.76
N ALA A 117 -5.46 5.44 4.87
CA ALA A 117 -6.17 4.33 5.53
C ALA A 117 -7.61 4.72 5.88
N ARG A 118 -7.80 5.92 6.41
CA ARG A 118 -9.13 6.42 6.76
C ARG A 118 -10.04 6.53 5.54
N ARG A 119 -9.50 7.01 4.42
CA ARG A 119 -10.27 7.19 3.19
C ARG A 119 -10.61 5.87 2.50
N LEU A 120 -9.83 4.83 2.75
CA LEU A 120 -9.97 3.53 2.09
C LEU A 120 -10.45 2.42 3.03
N LYS A 121 -10.93 2.77 4.22
CA LYS A 121 -11.26 1.80 5.28
C LYS A 121 -12.32 0.77 4.92
N LYS A 122 -13.18 1.07 3.95
CA LYS A 122 -14.26 0.15 3.55
C LYS A 122 -13.80 -0.98 2.63
N PHE A 123 -12.59 -0.90 2.10
CA PHE A 123 -12.08 -1.89 1.15
C PHE A 123 -11.32 -2.99 1.89
N GLU A 124 -11.95 -4.15 2.03
CA GLU A 124 -11.42 -5.26 2.82
C GLU A 124 -10.21 -5.94 2.20
N ASN A 125 -10.03 -5.81 0.89
CA ASN A 125 -8.86 -6.40 0.23
C ASN A 125 -7.56 -5.60 0.43
N ILE A 126 -7.63 -4.45 1.09
CA ILE A 126 -6.42 -3.77 1.59
C ILE A 126 -6.04 -4.44 2.89
N ASN A 127 -4.93 -5.19 2.87
CA ASN A 127 -4.52 -6.04 3.99
C ASN A 127 -3.62 -5.31 4.98
N GLY A 128 -2.92 -4.29 4.54
CA GLY A 128 -2.04 -3.51 5.40
C GLY A 128 -0.97 -2.73 4.65
N PHE A 129 0.15 -2.53 5.34
CA PHE A 129 1.24 -1.69 4.87
C PHE A 129 2.58 -2.38 5.00
N VAL A 130 3.47 -2.12 4.05
CA VAL A 130 4.88 -2.42 4.21
C VAL A 130 5.49 -1.30 5.05
N ILE A 131 6.21 -1.65 6.10
CA ILE A 131 6.90 -0.66 6.94
C ILE A 131 8.05 -0.07 6.11
N PRO A 132 8.14 1.26 5.97
CA PRO A 132 9.23 1.86 5.22
C PRO A 132 10.60 1.44 5.74
N GLN A 133 11.56 1.28 4.83
CA GLN A 133 12.92 0.83 5.16
C GLN A 133 13.94 1.98 5.17
N ASP A 134 13.46 3.21 5.07
CA ASP A 134 14.30 4.40 5.08
C ASP A 134 14.99 4.59 6.44
N GLU A 135 16.04 5.39 6.46
CA GLU A 135 16.86 5.60 7.66
C GLU A 135 16.03 6.00 8.89
N SER A 136 15.05 6.90 8.70
CA SER A 136 14.19 7.35 9.80
C SER A 136 13.35 6.23 10.41
N PHE A 137 13.02 5.19 9.62
CA PHE A 137 12.22 4.05 10.07
C PHE A 137 13.07 2.91 10.64
N LYS A 138 14.38 3.05 10.69
CA LYS A 138 15.26 2.15 11.43
C LYS A 138 15.15 2.38 12.94
N ASN A 139 14.65 3.56 13.34
CA ASN A 139 14.35 3.86 14.72
C ASN A 139 13.10 3.09 15.15
N GLU A 140 13.23 2.24 16.16
CA GLU A 140 12.14 1.40 16.66
C GLU A 140 10.93 2.22 17.12
N LYS A 141 11.15 3.35 17.76
CA LYS A 141 10.07 4.24 18.21
C LYS A 141 9.23 4.73 17.04
N VAL A 142 9.88 5.12 15.95
CA VAL A 142 9.20 5.58 14.73
C VAL A 142 8.38 4.44 14.11
N ARG A 143 8.95 3.23 14.05
CA ARG A 143 8.24 2.05 13.53
C ARG A 143 7.01 1.72 14.34
N LEU A 144 7.15 1.73 15.67
CA LEU A 144 6.03 1.44 16.57
C LEU A 144 4.94 2.53 16.47
N GLU A 145 5.32 3.78 16.30
CA GLU A 145 4.38 4.87 16.08
C GLU A 145 3.60 4.69 14.77
N PHE A 146 4.28 4.31 13.70
CA PHE A 146 3.64 4.02 12.41
C PHE A 146 2.58 2.93 12.57
N ILE A 147 2.95 1.82 13.20
CA ILE A 147 2.04 0.69 13.43
C ILE A 147 0.86 1.13 14.31
N SER A 148 1.14 1.79 15.42
CA SER A 148 0.13 2.22 16.39
C SER A 148 -0.88 3.19 15.76
N GLU A 149 -0.39 4.20 15.07
CA GLU A 149 -1.24 5.23 14.46
C GLU A 149 -2.14 4.66 13.35
N LEU A 150 -1.62 3.75 12.55
CA LEU A 150 -2.39 3.16 11.45
C LEU A 150 -3.34 2.07 11.92
N SER A 151 -3.02 1.35 12.99
CA SER A 151 -3.88 0.28 13.50
C SER A 151 -4.95 0.76 14.48
N GLU A 152 -4.88 2.00 14.96
CA GLU A 152 -5.82 2.53 15.96
C GLU A 152 -7.29 2.32 15.59
N LYS A 153 -7.64 2.53 14.31
CA LYS A 153 -9.02 2.36 13.82
C LYS A 153 -9.14 1.25 12.77
N HIS A 154 -8.07 0.49 12.55
CA HIS A 154 -7.98 -0.52 11.52
C HIS A 154 -7.26 -1.76 12.07
N GLU A 155 -7.89 -2.42 13.05
CA GLU A 155 -7.31 -3.57 13.74
C GLU A 155 -6.95 -4.73 12.80
N HIS A 156 -7.61 -4.81 11.64
CA HIS A 156 -7.37 -5.87 10.67
C HIS A 156 -6.09 -5.67 9.84
N TYR A 157 -5.50 -4.48 9.87
CA TYR A 157 -4.29 -4.22 9.09
C TYR A 157 -3.08 -4.99 9.64
N LYS A 158 -2.32 -5.56 8.72
CA LYS A 158 -1.05 -6.22 9.00
C LYS A 158 0.10 -5.34 8.51
N PHE A 159 1.21 -5.40 9.21
CA PHE A 159 2.39 -4.61 8.88
C PHE A 159 3.53 -5.55 8.55
N VAL A 160 4.13 -5.35 7.38
CA VAL A 160 5.18 -6.21 6.84
C VAL A 160 6.53 -5.51 6.95
N ASN A 161 7.51 -6.23 7.47
CA ASN A 161 8.88 -5.73 7.57
C ASN A 161 9.63 -5.83 6.24
#